data_a409ed562226c8f9e70e9e7dc43a8317
#
_entry.id   a409ed562226c8f9e70e9e7dc43a8317
#
_cell.length_a   1.000
_cell.length_b   1.000
_cell.length_c   1.000
_cell.angle_alpha   90.00
_cell.angle_beta   90.00
_cell.angle_gamma   90.00
#
_symmetry.space_group_name_H-M   'P 1'
#
loop_
_entity.id
_entity.type
_entity.pdbx_description
1 polymer ?
#
loop_
_entity_poly.entity_id
_entity_poly.type
_entity_poly.pdbx_seq_one_letter_code
_entity_poly.pdbx_strand_id
1 'polypeptide(L)'
;MRRLLLLALAAVALADGPKDNVASAVRPIPPPGVPVPEADRKAIQQALSELRVAIDNAAQAQAKHPRLQELLPDLEVCHKAADWALRYNEFFKEAEFKSALEVIAEGKARAAAFAKGEAPWTTQKGPVIRGYRSRLDGSIQPYGIVVPENAGPGPLRLDFWCHGRGENLSELNFVQDRRKSVGQVVAQNRYVLHPYGRYCCANKFAGEVDLWEAYEHARKSYAFDEDRLFIRGFSMGGAAVWQFGAHYTDRWCAINPGAGFAETPEFLNIFQDEDVSKIPAWQQTLWSWYNATDVAA
;
A
#
# COMPACT_ATOMS: atom_id res chain seq x y z
N MET A 1 46.16 9.89 -23.90
CA MET A 1 44.72 10.18 -23.75
C MET A 1 43.88 9.01 -23.21
N ARG A 2 44.13 7.73 -23.49
CA ARG A 2 43.32 6.59 -22.95
C ARG A 2 43.46 6.32 -21.43
N ARG A 3 44.55 6.74 -20.77
CA ARG A 3 44.76 6.52 -19.32
C ARG A 3 44.07 7.54 -18.42
N LEU A 4 43.72 8.73 -18.93
CA LEU A 4 42.96 9.75 -18.19
C LEU A 4 41.48 9.43 -18.17
N LEU A 5 40.92 8.76 -19.19
CA LEU A 5 39.50 8.35 -19.22
C LEU A 5 39.17 7.23 -18.19
N LEU A 6 40.15 6.34 -17.93
CA LEU A 6 39.96 5.27 -16.93
C LEU A 6 39.97 5.79 -15.48
N LEU A 7 40.71 6.87 -15.21
CA LEU A 7 40.73 7.49 -13.87
C LEU A 7 39.42 8.30 -13.61
N ALA A 8 38.83 8.89 -14.63
CA ALA A 8 37.54 9.59 -14.49
C ALA A 8 36.36 8.62 -14.25
N LEU A 9 36.39 7.42 -14.86
CA LEU A 9 35.42 6.37 -14.61
C LEU A 9 35.52 5.74 -13.21
N ALA A 10 36.73 5.64 -12.65
CA ALA A 10 36.95 5.14 -11.30
C ALA A 10 36.48 6.12 -10.22
N ALA A 11 36.49 7.43 -10.49
CA ALA A 11 36.01 8.44 -9.56
C ALA A 11 34.47 8.48 -9.49
N VAL A 12 33.77 8.08 -10.55
CA VAL A 12 32.30 7.97 -10.58
C VAL A 12 31.80 6.73 -9.84
N ALA A 13 32.60 5.67 -9.75
CA ALA A 13 32.26 4.44 -9.02
C ALA A 13 32.34 4.57 -7.48
N LEU A 14 32.77 5.72 -6.95
CA LEU A 14 32.82 6.05 -5.51
C LEU A 14 31.61 6.90 -5.05
N ALA A 15 30.56 6.96 -5.87
CA ALA A 15 29.36 7.75 -5.55
C ALA A 15 28.53 7.12 -4.43
N ASP A 16 28.66 5.80 -4.19
CA ASP A 16 28.08 5.15 -3.00
C ASP A 16 28.98 5.37 -1.80
N GLY A 17 28.43 5.92 -0.71
CA GLY A 17 29.19 6.08 0.53
C GLY A 17 29.63 4.73 1.10
N PRO A 18 30.83 4.61 1.71
CA PRO A 18 31.27 3.35 2.31
C PRO A 18 30.32 2.78 3.35
N LYS A 19 29.44 3.63 3.93
CA LYS A 19 28.43 3.23 4.92
C LYS A 19 27.20 2.60 4.29
N ASP A 20 26.88 2.91 3.04
CA ASP A 20 25.68 2.43 2.38
C ASP A 20 25.73 0.93 2.05
N ASN A 21 26.93 0.37 1.99
CA ASN A 21 27.17 -1.04 1.72
C ASN A 21 27.40 -1.90 2.98
N VAL A 22 27.28 -1.29 4.16
CA VAL A 22 27.46 -1.98 5.46
C VAL A 22 26.08 -2.19 6.09
N ALA A 23 25.47 -3.35 5.86
CA ALA A 23 24.13 -3.67 6.36
C ALA A 23 23.97 -3.45 7.89
N SER A 24 25.03 -3.67 8.68
CA SER A 24 25.01 -3.45 10.13
C SER A 24 25.01 -1.96 10.53
N ALA A 25 25.32 -1.04 9.61
CA ALA A 25 25.27 0.40 9.86
C ALA A 25 23.90 1.00 9.57
N VAL A 26 22.99 0.23 8.96
CA VAL A 26 21.62 0.66 8.60
C VAL A 26 20.63 0.02 9.56
N ARG A 27 19.77 0.84 10.18
CA ARG A 27 18.70 0.33 11.02
C ARG A 27 17.69 -0.43 10.16
N PRO A 28 17.35 -1.70 10.49
CA PRO A 28 16.32 -2.44 9.75
C PRO A 28 14.96 -1.74 9.84
N ILE A 29 14.30 -1.57 8.69
CA ILE A 29 12.92 -1.08 8.58
C ILE A 29 12.19 -2.01 7.61
N PRO A 30 11.13 -2.70 8.05
CA PRO A 30 10.58 -2.74 9.41
C PRO A 30 11.54 -3.32 10.45
N PRO A 31 11.32 -3.05 11.76
CA PRO A 31 12.11 -3.70 12.81
C PRO A 31 11.85 -5.21 12.81
N PRO A 32 12.73 -6.03 13.42
CA PRO A 32 12.48 -7.46 13.55
C PRO A 32 11.15 -7.74 14.28
N GLY A 33 10.39 -8.69 13.77
CA GLY A 33 9.17 -9.16 14.42
C GLY A 33 9.42 -9.99 15.68
N VAL A 34 8.35 -10.27 16.42
CA VAL A 34 8.39 -11.16 17.57
C VAL A 34 8.55 -12.63 17.12
N PRO A 35 9.24 -13.49 17.89
CA PRO A 35 9.35 -14.90 17.58
C PRO A 35 7.95 -15.56 17.51
N VAL A 36 7.70 -16.32 16.47
CA VAL A 36 6.43 -17.05 16.29
C VAL A 36 6.58 -18.43 16.97
N PRO A 37 5.77 -18.74 18.00
CA PRO A 37 5.77 -20.06 18.62
C PRO A 37 5.50 -21.16 17.58
N GLU A 38 6.11 -22.33 17.77
CA GLU A 38 6.03 -23.43 16.81
C GLU A 38 4.59 -23.90 16.55
N ALA A 39 3.75 -23.89 17.60
CA ALA A 39 2.33 -24.24 17.47
C ALA A 39 1.57 -23.25 16.56
N ASP A 40 1.79 -21.94 16.76
CA ASP A 40 1.16 -20.90 15.94
C ASP A 40 1.69 -20.93 14.51
N ARG A 41 3.00 -21.14 14.34
CA ARG A 41 3.62 -21.29 13.02
C ARG A 41 2.97 -22.43 12.24
N LYS A 42 2.84 -23.61 12.84
CA LYS A 42 2.18 -24.78 12.21
C LYS A 42 0.72 -24.50 11.87
N ALA A 43 -0.01 -23.88 12.80
CA ALA A 43 -1.42 -23.54 12.58
C ALA A 43 -1.61 -22.57 11.41
N ILE A 44 -0.77 -21.51 11.33
CA ILE A 44 -0.82 -20.55 10.24
C ILE A 44 -0.42 -21.20 8.93
N GLN A 45 0.66 -22.00 8.89
CA GLN A 45 1.11 -22.70 7.68
C GLN A 45 0.05 -23.66 7.14
N GLN A 46 -0.59 -24.44 8.02
CA GLN A 46 -1.69 -25.32 7.62
C GLN A 46 -2.86 -24.52 7.04
N ALA A 47 -3.27 -23.46 7.73
CA ALA A 47 -4.38 -22.62 7.31
C ALA A 47 -4.10 -21.93 5.95
N LEU A 48 -2.85 -21.49 5.71
CA LEU A 48 -2.39 -20.94 4.41
C LEU A 48 -2.45 -21.98 3.29
N SER A 49 -1.98 -23.21 3.55
CA SER A 49 -2.05 -24.30 2.59
C SER A 49 -3.50 -24.61 2.18
N GLU A 50 -4.39 -24.70 3.16
CA GLU A 50 -5.82 -24.91 2.90
C GLU A 50 -6.46 -23.75 2.13
N LEU A 51 -6.10 -22.49 2.45
CA LEU A 51 -6.57 -21.32 1.72
C LEU A 51 -6.05 -21.33 0.27
N ARG A 52 -4.78 -21.69 0.03
CA ARG A 52 -4.23 -21.78 -1.33
C ARG A 52 -5.02 -22.76 -2.18
N VAL A 53 -5.26 -23.97 -1.66
CA VAL A 53 -6.08 -24.97 -2.33
C VAL A 53 -7.50 -24.45 -2.61
N ALA A 54 -8.11 -23.76 -1.63
CA ALA A 54 -9.45 -23.21 -1.82
C ALA A 54 -9.48 -22.13 -2.92
N ILE A 55 -8.47 -21.26 -3.00
CA ILE A 55 -8.35 -20.25 -4.06
C ILE A 55 -8.16 -20.90 -5.42
N ASP A 56 -7.29 -21.91 -5.55
CA ASP A 56 -7.02 -22.59 -6.81
C ASP A 56 -8.26 -23.31 -7.33
N ASN A 57 -8.99 -24.00 -6.47
CA ASN A 57 -10.25 -24.65 -6.81
C ASN A 57 -11.33 -23.62 -7.23
N ALA A 58 -11.43 -22.51 -6.51
CA ALA A 58 -12.37 -21.44 -6.85
C ALA A 58 -12.05 -20.80 -8.20
N ALA A 59 -10.76 -20.52 -8.47
CA ALA A 59 -10.28 -20.01 -9.74
C ALA A 59 -10.61 -20.95 -10.89
N GLN A 60 -10.40 -22.26 -10.71
CA GLN A 60 -10.72 -23.28 -11.71
C GLN A 60 -12.23 -23.37 -11.96
N ALA A 61 -13.04 -23.37 -10.90
CA ALA A 61 -14.50 -23.42 -11.01
C ALA A 61 -15.08 -22.25 -11.84
N GLN A 62 -14.46 -21.09 -11.76
CA GLN A 62 -14.90 -19.87 -12.44
C GLN A 62 -13.99 -19.49 -13.64
N ALA A 63 -13.19 -20.41 -14.17
CA ALA A 63 -12.21 -20.13 -15.24
C ALA A 63 -12.85 -19.56 -16.52
N LYS A 64 -14.13 -19.82 -16.76
CA LYS A 64 -14.89 -19.35 -17.93
C LYS A 64 -15.61 -18.01 -17.70
N HIS A 65 -15.48 -17.40 -16.52
CA HIS A 65 -16.16 -16.16 -16.15
C HIS A 65 -15.17 -15.00 -15.99
N PRO A 66 -14.82 -14.26 -17.06
CA PRO A 66 -13.76 -13.23 -17.04
C PRO A 66 -13.96 -12.17 -15.93
N ARG A 67 -15.21 -11.73 -15.71
CA ARG A 67 -15.51 -10.73 -14.65
C ARG A 67 -15.19 -11.24 -13.25
N LEU A 68 -15.42 -12.52 -12.97
CA LEU A 68 -15.05 -13.11 -11.68
C LEU A 68 -13.53 -13.28 -11.58
N GLN A 69 -12.86 -13.69 -12.66
CA GLN A 69 -11.41 -13.83 -12.67
C GLN A 69 -10.69 -12.50 -12.30
N GLU A 70 -11.27 -11.35 -12.64
CA GLU A 70 -10.74 -10.05 -12.22
C GLU A 70 -10.81 -9.83 -10.69
N LEU A 71 -11.63 -10.60 -9.97
CA LEU A 71 -11.80 -10.51 -8.51
C LEU A 71 -10.94 -11.54 -7.74
N LEU A 72 -10.18 -12.41 -8.42
CA LEU A 72 -9.25 -13.33 -7.76
C LEU A 72 -8.28 -12.63 -6.79
N PRO A 73 -7.72 -11.45 -7.10
CA PRO A 73 -6.86 -10.72 -6.17
C PRO A 73 -7.52 -10.43 -4.82
N ASP A 74 -8.86 -10.34 -4.75
CA ASP A 74 -9.58 -10.13 -3.49
C ASP A 74 -9.51 -11.34 -2.54
N LEU A 75 -9.23 -12.52 -3.07
CA LEU A 75 -8.99 -13.75 -2.31
C LEU A 75 -7.49 -13.87 -1.99
N GLU A 76 -6.65 -13.64 -2.99
CA GLU A 76 -5.20 -13.79 -2.93
C GLU A 76 -4.56 -12.81 -1.93
N VAL A 77 -5.14 -11.61 -1.75
CA VAL A 77 -4.66 -10.61 -0.80
C VAL A 77 -4.67 -11.12 0.65
N CYS A 78 -5.68 -11.95 1.01
CA CYS A 78 -5.75 -12.56 2.34
C CYS A 78 -4.64 -13.61 2.55
N HIS A 79 -4.35 -14.39 1.52
CA HIS A 79 -3.26 -15.35 1.56
C HIS A 79 -1.90 -14.65 1.66
N LYS A 80 -1.63 -13.70 0.75
CA LYS A 80 -0.35 -12.99 0.70
C LYS A 80 -0.05 -12.26 2.00
N ALA A 81 -1.01 -11.54 2.57
CA ALA A 81 -0.80 -10.78 3.80
C ALA A 81 -0.33 -11.67 4.97
N ALA A 82 -0.94 -12.84 5.15
CA ALA A 82 -0.57 -13.77 6.21
C ALA A 82 0.72 -14.55 5.88
N ASP A 83 0.91 -14.96 4.61
CA ASP A 83 2.13 -15.66 4.16
C ASP A 83 3.37 -14.76 4.32
N TRP A 84 3.27 -13.50 3.92
CA TRP A 84 4.39 -12.57 4.01
C TRP A 84 4.73 -12.22 5.46
N ALA A 85 3.73 -12.02 6.33
CA ALA A 85 4.00 -11.80 7.75
C ALA A 85 4.76 -13.00 8.37
N LEU A 86 4.41 -14.24 7.99
CA LEU A 86 5.08 -15.43 8.48
C LEU A 86 6.48 -15.63 7.87
N ARG A 87 6.61 -15.39 6.56
CA ARG A 87 7.83 -15.59 5.77
C ARG A 87 8.92 -14.57 6.12
N TYR A 88 8.53 -13.31 6.32
CA TYR A 88 9.46 -12.20 6.57
C TYR A 88 9.55 -11.80 8.04
N ASN A 89 8.91 -12.58 8.93
CA ASN A 89 8.90 -12.32 10.37
C ASN A 89 8.34 -10.93 10.72
N GLU A 90 7.20 -10.58 10.13
CA GLU A 90 6.53 -9.29 10.27
C GLU A 90 5.32 -9.35 11.21
N PHE A 91 5.40 -10.17 12.25
CA PHE A 91 4.51 -10.09 13.41
C PHE A 91 5.17 -9.23 14.48
N PHE A 92 4.59 -8.14 14.85
CA PHE A 92 5.16 -7.21 15.84
C PHE A 92 4.53 -7.34 17.21
N LYS A 93 3.46 -8.13 17.33
CA LYS A 93 2.74 -8.46 18.57
C LYS A 93 2.19 -9.88 18.49
N GLU A 94 2.15 -10.59 19.61
CA GLU A 94 1.60 -11.96 19.67
C GLU A 94 0.13 -12.04 19.21
N ALA A 95 -0.66 -10.99 19.47
CA ALA A 95 -2.05 -10.93 19.02
C ALA A 95 -2.20 -11.00 17.48
N GLU A 96 -1.15 -10.72 16.73
CA GLU A 96 -1.16 -10.73 15.27
C GLU A 96 -1.16 -12.16 14.70
N PHE A 97 -0.74 -13.18 15.47
CA PHE A 97 -0.88 -14.59 15.06
C PHE A 97 -2.36 -14.95 14.88
N LYS A 98 -3.21 -14.50 15.83
CA LYS A 98 -4.65 -14.62 15.69
C LYS A 98 -5.21 -13.81 14.53
N SER A 99 -4.70 -12.61 14.31
CA SER A 99 -5.08 -11.77 13.18
C SER A 99 -4.81 -12.44 11.84
N ALA A 100 -3.68 -13.15 11.71
CA ALA A 100 -3.38 -13.93 10.51
C ALA A 100 -4.42 -15.02 10.24
N LEU A 101 -4.81 -15.78 11.27
CA LEU A 101 -5.84 -16.82 11.15
C LEU A 101 -7.21 -16.23 10.80
N GLU A 102 -7.56 -15.06 11.34
CA GLU A 102 -8.81 -14.37 11.00
C GLU A 102 -8.82 -13.88 9.54
N VAL A 103 -7.71 -13.34 9.04
CA VAL A 103 -7.56 -12.93 7.64
C VAL A 103 -7.64 -14.13 6.71
N ILE A 104 -6.97 -15.24 7.06
CA ILE A 104 -7.05 -16.50 6.30
C ILE A 104 -8.48 -17.04 6.26
N ALA A 105 -9.20 -16.99 7.39
CA ALA A 105 -10.59 -17.45 7.46
C ALA A 105 -11.51 -16.63 6.53
N GLU A 106 -11.31 -15.31 6.46
CA GLU A 106 -12.03 -14.48 5.49
C GLU A 106 -11.70 -14.86 4.05
N GLY A 107 -10.42 -15.09 3.73
CA GLY A 107 -10.01 -15.56 2.42
C GLY A 107 -10.70 -16.88 2.03
N LYS A 108 -10.82 -17.82 2.96
CA LYS A 108 -11.54 -19.09 2.74
C LYS A 108 -13.04 -18.87 2.51
N ALA A 109 -13.67 -17.97 3.29
CA ALA A 109 -15.07 -17.63 3.09
C ALA A 109 -15.32 -17.00 1.71
N ARG A 110 -14.43 -16.10 1.27
CA ARG A 110 -14.47 -15.50 -0.08
C ARG A 110 -14.26 -16.57 -1.16
N ALA A 111 -13.31 -17.47 -1.01
CA ALA A 111 -13.08 -18.55 -1.96
C ALA A 111 -14.31 -19.48 -2.11
N ALA A 112 -14.98 -19.78 -0.99
CA ALA A 112 -16.20 -20.59 -1.01
C ALA A 112 -17.39 -19.91 -1.71
N ALA A 113 -17.56 -18.59 -1.55
CA ALA A 113 -18.55 -17.81 -2.29
C ALA A 113 -18.19 -17.70 -3.77
N PHE A 114 -16.93 -17.40 -4.06
CA PHE A 114 -16.41 -17.25 -5.41
C PHE A 114 -16.58 -18.53 -6.23
N ALA A 115 -16.36 -19.71 -5.65
CA ALA A 115 -16.58 -21.00 -6.31
C ALA A 115 -18.02 -21.19 -6.78
N LYS A 116 -18.99 -20.51 -6.11
CA LYS A 116 -20.42 -20.51 -6.49
C LYS A 116 -20.78 -19.40 -7.50
N GLY A 117 -19.81 -18.60 -7.92
CA GLY A 117 -20.05 -17.44 -8.78
C GLY A 117 -20.48 -16.17 -8.05
N GLU A 118 -20.26 -16.12 -6.73
CA GLU A 118 -20.68 -15.01 -5.86
C GLU A 118 -19.47 -14.20 -5.40
N ALA A 119 -19.66 -12.87 -5.25
CA ALA A 119 -18.64 -11.96 -4.73
C ALA A 119 -19.29 -10.90 -3.80
N PRO A 120 -19.85 -11.30 -2.65
CA PRO A 120 -20.66 -10.41 -1.80
C PRO A 120 -19.87 -9.21 -1.26
N TRP A 121 -18.55 -9.31 -1.12
CA TRP A 121 -17.71 -8.21 -0.67
C TRP A 121 -17.69 -7.02 -1.64
N THR A 122 -18.07 -7.20 -2.91
CA THR A 122 -18.11 -6.12 -3.89
C THR A 122 -19.27 -5.14 -3.68
N THR A 123 -20.29 -5.58 -2.96
CA THR A 123 -21.50 -4.78 -2.63
C THR A 123 -21.68 -4.54 -1.13
N GLN A 124 -20.76 -5.09 -0.31
CA GLN A 124 -20.76 -4.92 1.13
C GLN A 124 -20.65 -3.45 1.52
N LYS A 125 -21.40 -3.04 2.56
CA LYS A 125 -21.32 -1.72 3.18
C LYS A 125 -20.28 -1.69 4.29
N GLY A 126 -19.84 -0.48 4.66
CA GLY A 126 -18.80 -0.31 5.67
C GLY A 126 -17.40 -0.58 5.13
N PRO A 127 -16.45 -0.99 5.98
CA PRO A 127 -15.06 -1.25 5.60
C PRO A 127 -14.94 -2.57 4.84
N VAL A 128 -14.23 -2.54 3.71
CA VAL A 128 -13.96 -3.71 2.87
C VAL A 128 -12.51 -3.70 2.45
N ILE A 129 -11.81 -4.80 2.66
CA ILE A 129 -10.48 -5.00 2.06
C ILE A 129 -10.63 -5.56 0.65
N ARG A 130 -9.88 -5.00 -0.29
CA ARG A 130 -9.82 -5.43 -1.68
C ARG A 130 -8.38 -5.69 -2.07
N GLY A 131 -8.20 -6.48 -3.12
CA GLY A 131 -6.90 -6.75 -3.73
C GLY A 131 -6.92 -6.47 -5.22
N TYR A 132 -5.79 -6.07 -5.77
CA TYR A 132 -5.58 -5.97 -7.22
C TYR A 132 -4.20 -6.54 -7.59
N ARG A 133 -4.05 -6.90 -8.86
CA ARG A 133 -2.75 -7.34 -9.39
C ARG A 133 -2.04 -6.15 -10.01
N SER A 134 -0.90 -5.78 -9.42
CA SER A 134 -0.08 -4.68 -9.93
C SER A 134 0.50 -4.99 -11.30
N ARG A 135 0.44 -4.03 -12.20
CA ARG A 135 1.05 -4.11 -13.53
C ARG A 135 2.57 -3.89 -13.51
N LEU A 136 3.11 -3.36 -12.40
CA LEU A 136 4.54 -3.16 -12.24
C LEU A 136 5.30 -4.48 -12.16
N ASP A 137 4.80 -5.39 -11.32
CA ASP A 137 5.53 -6.62 -10.95
C ASP A 137 4.65 -7.87 -10.84
N GLY A 138 3.36 -7.75 -11.12
CA GLY A 138 2.39 -8.85 -11.03
C GLY A 138 2.01 -9.22 -9.59
N SER A 139 2.54 -8.54 -8.59
CA SER A 139 2.20 -8.81 -7.19
C SER A 139 0.76 -8.41 -6.86
N ILE A 140 0.19 -9.10 -5.86
CA ILE A 140 -1.12 -8.72 -5.32
C ILE A 140 -0.93 -7.59 -4.31
N GLN A 141 -1.64 -6.47 -4.50
CA GLN A 141 -1.55 -5.33 -3.61
C GLN A 141 -2.90 -5.04 -2.95
N PRO A 142 -2.91 -4.74 -1.62
CA PRO A 142 -4.15 -4.44 -0.91
C PRO A 142 -4.55 -2.97 -1.01
N TYR A 143 -5.84 -2.72 -0.92
CA TYR A 143 -6.39 -1.43 -0.53
C TYR A 143 -7.64 -1.63 0.32
N GLY A 144 -7.93 -0.69 1.20
CA GLY A 144 -9.20 -0.63 1.92
C GLY A 144 -10.17 0.29 1.19
N ILE A 145 -11.46 -0.05 1.19
CA ILE A 145 -12.49 0.88 0.78
C ILE A 145 -13.60 0.91 1.82
N VAL A 146 -14.07 2.10 2.18
CA VAL A 146 -15.25 2.27 3.02
C VAL A 146 -16.43 2.64 2.13
N VAL A 147 -17.38 1.73 2.07
CA VAL A 147 -18.62 1.90 1.30
C VAL A 147 -19.67 2.54 2.21
N PRO A 148 -20.30 3.67 1.84
CA PRO A 148 -21.24 4.34 2.71
C PRO A 148 -22.48 3.46 2.96
N GLU A 149 -22.99 3.47 4.21
CA GLU A 149 -24.21 2.76 4.58
C GLU A 149 -25.41 3.31 3.81
N ASN A 150 -25.53 4.63 3.80
CA ASN A 150 -26.58 5.35 3.10
C ASN A 150 -25.95 6.22 2.01
N ALA A 151 -26.21 5.87 0.76
CA ALA A 151 -25.79 6.63 -0.39
C ALA A 151 -27.01 7.29 -1.04
N GLY A 152 -26.87 8.57 -1.41
CA GLY A 152 -27.81 9.23 -2.32
C GLY A 152 -27.75 8.61 -3.73
N PRO A 153 -28.65 8.99 -4.62
CA PRO A 153 -28.65 8.50 -5.99
C PRO A 153 -27.44 9.03 -6.78
N GLY A 154 -26.93 8.22 -7.71
CA GLY A 154 -25.86 8.58 -8.64
C GLY A 154 -24.44 8.32 -8.12
N PRO A 155 -23.44 8.71 -8.93
CA PRO A 155 -22.04 8.58 -8.56
C PRO A 155 -21.70 9.45 -7.34
N LEU A 156 -20.90 8.89 -6.41
CA LEU A 156 -20.52 9.55 -5.17
C LEU A 156 -19.10 10.09 -5.23
N ARG A 157 -18.83 11.11 -4.42
CA ARG A 157 -17.47 11.60 -4.18
C ARG A 157 -16.57 10.46 -3.67
N LEU A 158 -15.32 10.45 -4.11
CA LEU A 158 -14.28 9.58 -3.58
C LEU A 158 -13.24 10.39 -2.80
N ASP A 159 -13.03 10.04 -1.55
CA ASP A 159 -11.92 10.53 -0.75
C ASP A 159 -10.82 9.46 -0.73
N PHE A 160 -9.59 9.82 -1.06
CA PHE A 160 -8.40 9.02 -0.77
C PHE A 160 -7.88 9.40 0.60
N TRP A 161 -7.50 8.41 1.39
CA TRP A 161 -6.84 8.61 2.67
C TRP A 161 -5.46 7.96 2.67
N CYS A 162 -4.40 8.77 2.55
CA CYS A 162 -3.03 8.33 2.64
C CYS A 162 -2.62 8.22 4.12
N HIS A 163 -2.15 7.04 4.53
CA HIS A 163 -1.79 6.77 5.92
C HIS A 163 -0.47 7.43 6.34
N GLY A 164 -0.32 7.66 7.65
CA GLY A 164 0.92 8.13 8.23
C GLY A 164 1.97 7.02 8.34
N ARG A 165 3.21 7.38 8.75
CA ARG A 165 4.27 6.40 8.96
C ARG A 165 3.94 5.49 10.14
N GLY A 166 4.10 4.20 9.93
CA GLY A 166 3.99 3.18 10.96
C GLY A 166 4.95 2.04 10.67
N GLU A 167 6.09 2.00 11.37
CA GLU A 167 7.14 1.00 11.08
C GLU A 167 6.68 -0.44 11.33
N ASN A 168 5.64 -0.62 12.14
CA ASN A 168 4.99 -1.89 12.41
C ASN A 168 3.71 -2.10 11.59
N LEU A 169 3.47 -1.28 10.56
CA LEU A 169 2.35 -1.43 9.66
C LEU A 169 2.69 -2.45 8.57
N SER A 170 2.73 -3.73 8.93
CA SER A 170 2.83 -4.80 7.93
C SER A 170 1.60 -4.85 7.04
N GLU A 171 1.71 -5.55 5.91
CA GLU A 171 0.55 -5.76 5.04
C GLU A 171 -0.57 -6.51 5.78
N LEU A 172 -0.23 -7.48 6.66
CA LEU A 172 -1.20 -8.16 7.50
C LEU A 172 -1.94 -7.19 8.42
N ASN A 173 -1.21 -6.28 9.07
CA ASN A 173 -1.82 -5.29 9.97
C ASN A 173 -2.71 -4.32 9.20
N PHE A 174 -2.29 -3.89 8.01
CA PHE A 174 -3.12 -3.07 7.14
C PHE A 174 -4.41 -3.79 6.73
N VAL A 175 -4.30 -5.02 6.23
CA VAL A 175 -5.45 -5.85 5.83
C VAL A 175 -6.40 -6.07 7.00
N GLN A 176 -5.87 -6.42 8.19
CA GLN A 176 -6.66 -6.66 9.39
C GLN A 176 -7.41 -5.40 9.86
N ASP A 177 -6.75 -4.24 9.81
CA ASP A 177 -7.38 -2.98 10.20
C ASP A 177 -8.44 -2.55 9.18
N ARG A 178 -8.12 -2.55 7.89
CA ARG A 178 -9.03 -2.07 6.85
C ARG A 178 -10.25 -2.96 6.61
N ARG A 179 -10.25 -4.19 7.05
CA ARG A 179 -11.44 -5.06 7.03
C ARG A 179 -12.42 -4.80 8.17
N LYS A 180 -12.02 -4.08 9.22
CA LYS A 180 -12.81 -3.86 10.44
C LYS A 180 -13.07 -2.38 10.75
N SER A 181 -12.19 -1.49 10.31
CA SER A 181 -12.19 -0.09 10.70
C SER A 181 -12.46 0.82 9.50
N VAL A 182 -13.40 1.74 9.69
CA VAL A 182 -13.68 2.81 8.72
C VAL A 182 -12.55 3.86 8.66
N GLY A 183 -11.64 3.85 9.62
CA GLY A 183 -10.57 4.85 9.73
C GLY A 183 -11.05 6.21 10.22
N GLN A 184 -10.27 7.25 9.90
CA GLN A 184 -10.47 8.59 10.43
C GLN A 184 -11.50 9.44 9.67
N VAL A 185 -11.86 9.03 8.46
CA VAL A 185 -12.80 9.76 7.60
C VAL A 185 -14.14 9.05 7.57
N VAL A 186 -15.18 9.74 7.99
CA VAL A 186 -16.55 9.19 7.97
C VAL A 186 -17.07 9.15 6.53
N ALA A 187 -17.52 8.00 6.09
CA ALA A 187 -18.03 7.75 4.74
C ALA A 187 -19.51 8.16 4.56
N GLN A 188 -19.88 9.39 4.97
CA GLN A 188 -21.22 9.90 4.72
C GLN A 188 -21.35 10.39 3.28
N ASN A 189 -22.20 9.74 2.49
CA ASN A 189 -22.46 10.06 1.09
C ASN A 189 -21.20 10.18 0.23
N ARG A 190 -20.19 9.36 0.53
CA ARG A 190 -18.90 9.28 -0.18
C ARG A 190 -18.26 7.92 0.05
N TYR A 191 -17.41 7.52 -0.85
CA TYR A 191 -16.46 6.43 -0.63
C TYR A 191 -15.17 6.97 0.01
N VAL A 192 -14.48 6.12 0.77
CA VAL A 192 -13.11 6.41 1.26
C VAL A 192 -12.20 5.28 0.86
N LEU A 193 -11.21 5.56 0.02
CA LEU A 193 -10.20 4.61 -0.42
C LEU A 193 -8.92 4.80 0.38
N HIS A 194 -8.40 3.72 0.95
CA HIS A 194 -7.16 3.67 1.70
C HIS A 194 -6.13 2.86 0.90
N PRO A 195 -5.20 3.49 0.17
CA PRO A 195 -4.11 2.77 -0.46
C PRO A 195 -3.12 2.26 0.59
N TYR A 196 -2.55 1.07 0.40
CA TYR A 196 -1.42 0.60 1.21
C TYR A 196 -0.10 1.24 0.75
N GLY A 197 0.06 1.40 -0.57
CA GLY A 197 1.18 2.12 -1.17
C GLY A 197 2.54 1.49 -0.88
N ARG A 198 2.59 0.18 -0.71
CA ARG A 198 3.80 -0.61 -0.45
C ARG A 198 4.58 -0.15 0.77
N TYR A 199 3.89 0.02 1.91
CA TYR A 199 4.49 0.35 3.19
C TYR A 199 4.81 1.87 3.35
N CYS A 200 5.90 2.22 4.04
CA CYS A 200 6.23 3.58 4.48
C CYS A 200 7.03 4.37 3.45
N CYS A 201 6.52 4.54 2.24
CA CYS A 201 7.19 5.30 1.16
C CYS A 201 6.50 6.62 0.78
N ALA A 202 5.53 7.11 1.58
CA ALA A 202 4.73 8.30 1.27
C ALA A 202 4.03 8.22 -0.10
N ASN A 203 3.64 7.03 -0.54
CA ASN A 203 3.11 6.78 -1.88
C ASN A 203 4.01 7.33 -3.00
N LYS A 204 5.33 7.24 -2.85
CA LYS A 204 6.31 7.59 -3.88
C LYS A 204 6.72 6.35 -4.66
N PHE A 205 7.32 6.52 -5.84
CA PHE A 205 7.77 5.43 -6.72
C PHE A 205 6.65 4.41 -7.02
N ALA A 206 6.86 3.15 -6.69
CA ALA A 206 5.83 2.12 -6.87
C ALA A 206 4.53 2.41 -6.08
N GLY A 207 4.62 3.09 -4.95
CA GLY A 207 3.46 3.50 -4.16
C GLY A 207 2.58 4.55 -4.86
N GLU A 208 3.15 5.36 -5.76
CA GLU A 208 2.40 6.29 -6.61
C GLU A 208 1.56 5.52 -7.63
N VAL A 209 2.16 4.55 -8.30
CA VAL A 209 1.44 3.67 -9.24
C VAL A 209 0.34 2.89 -8.51
N ASP A 210 0.63 2.39 -7.31
CA ASP A 210 -0.33 1.63 -6.49
C ASP A 210 -1.59 2.44 -6.14
N LEU A 211 -1.47 3.74 -5.88
CA LEU A 211 -2.65 4.58 -5.63
C LEU A 211 -3.57 4.60 -6.86
N TRP A 212 -3.01 4.80 -8.04
CA TRP A 212 -3.78 4.83 -9.28
C TRP A 212 -4.31 3.46 -9.68
N GLU A 213 -3.54 2.39 -9.49
CA GLU A 213 -4.01 1.02 -9.75
C GLU A 213 -5.14 0.62 -8.81
N ALA A 214 -5.07 0.99 -7.53
CA ALA A 214 -6.16 0.79 -6.57
C ALA A 214 -7.42 1.56 -6.99
N TYR A 215 -7.29 2.81 -7.44
CA TYR A 215 -8.39 3.60 -8.00
C TYR A 215 -9.01 2.93 -9.22
N GLU A 216 -8.19 2.54 -10.20
CA GLU A 216 -8.65 1.89 -11.43
C GLU A 216 -9.34 0.54 -11.15
N HIS A 217 -8.88 -0.19 -10.15
CA HIS A 217 -9.54 -1.42 -9.72
C HIS A 217 -10.88 -1.12 -9.01
N ALA A 218 -10.89 -0.15 -8.09
CA ALA A 218 -12.08 0.19 -7.31
C ALA A 218 -13.23 0.72 -8.20
N ARG A 219 -12.94 1.56 -9.21
CA ARG A 219 -13.97 2.11 -10.12
C ARG A 219 -14.72 1.05 -10.95
N LYS A 220 -14.18 -0.16 -11.06
CA LYS A 220 -14.88 -1.27 -11.71
C LYS A 220 -16.07 -1.79 -10.88
N SER A 221 -16.05 -1.59 -9.57
CA SER A 221 -17.07 -2.09 -8.64
C SER A 221 -17.90 -0.96 -8.00
N TYR A 222 -17.38 0.27 -7.97
CA TYR A 222 -18.01 1.40 -7.27
C TYR A 222 -18.16 2.60 -8.20
N ALA A 223 -19.33 3.22 -8.19
CA ALA A 223 -19.62 4.38 -9.03
C ALA A 223 -19.10 5.66 -8.38
N PHE A 224 -17.92 6.10 -8.79
CA PHE A 224 -17.33 7.36 -8.38
C PHE A 224 -17.72 8.50 -9.34
N ASP A 225 -17.84 9.71 -8.78
CA ASP A 225 -17.88 10.94 -9.53
C ASP A 225 -16.44 11.41 -9.77
N GLU A 226 -15.96 11.30 -11.00
CA GLU A 226 -14.55 11.56 -11.38
C GLU A 226 -14.18 13.04 -11.25
N ASP A 227 -15.17 13.95 -11.26
CA ASP A 227 -14.96 15.38 -11.01
C ASP A 227 -14.92 15.72 -9.51
N ARG A 228 -15.12 14.72 -8.64
CA ARG A 228 -15.17 14.89 -7.19
C ARG A 228 -14.23 13.95 -6.46
N LEU A 229 -12.99 13.86 -6.95
CA LEU A 229 -11.91 13.17 -6.28
C LEU A 229 -11.24 14.09 -5.25
N PHE A 230 -11.12 13.63 -4.03
CA PHE A 230 -10.53 14.36 -2.92
C PHE A 230 -9.38 13.55 -2.33
N ILE A 231 -8.18 14.13 -2.16
CA ILE A 231 -7.07 13.45 -1.53
C ILE A 231 -6.69 14.12 -0.20
N ARG A 232 -6.48 13.29 0.81
CA ARG A 232 -6.08 13.70 2.15
C ARG A 232 -5.18 12.69 2.81
N GLY A 233 -4.42 13.13 3.80
CA GLY A 233 -3.52 12.28 4.57
C GLY A 233 -2.91 13.06 5.70
N PHE A 234 -2.24 12.37 6.62
CA PHE A 234 -1.60 12.99 7.77
C PHE A 234 -0.15 12.51 7.90
N SER A 235 0.77 13.38 8.37
CA SER A 235 2.19 13.08 8.52
C SER A 235 2.79 12.62 7.19
N MET A 236 3.35 11.41 7.09
CA MET A 236 3.82 10.81 5.83
C MET A 236 2.73 10.82 4.75
N GLY A 237 1.46 10.56 5.12
CA GLY A 237 0.32 10.69 4.21
C GLY A 237 0.07 12.11 3.74
N GLY A 238 0.36 13.12 4.57
CA GLY A 238 0.33 14.53 4.18
C GLY A 238 1.41 14.87 3.15
N ALA A 239 2.61 14.26 3.26
CA ALA A 239 3.65 14.39 2.26
C ALA A 239 3.22 13.78 0.91
N ALA A 240 2.55 12.62 0.93
CA ALA A 240 1.94 12.04 -0.27
C ALA A 240 0.93 13.02 -0.90
N VAL A 241 0.07 13.65 -0.09
CA VAL A 241 -0.94 14.59 -0.60
C VAL A 241 -0.31 15.81 -1.26
N TRP A 242 0.79 16.37 -0.72
CA TRP A 242 1.53 17.44 -1.36
C TRP A 242 2.05 17.03 -2.75
N GLN A 243 2.66 15.84 -2.84
CA GLN A 243 3.14 15.30 -4.10
C GLN A 243 2.00 15.12 -5.11
N PHE A 244 0.95 14.39 -4.75
CA PHE A 244 -0.18 14.15 -5.67
C PHE A 244 -0.90 15.45 -6.05
N GLY A 245 -1.01 16.39 -5.11
CA GLY A 245 -1.63 17.69 -5.36
C GLY A 245 -0.88 18.52 -6.36
N ALA A 246 0.45 18.51 -6.35
CA ALA A 246 1.28 19.27 -7.28
C ALA A 246 1.43 18.57 -8.65
N HIS A 247 1.60 17.23 -8.67
CA HIS A 247 1.85 16.49 -9.91
C HIS A 247 0.59 16.16 -10.72
N TYR A 248 -0.58 16.12 -10.08
CA TYR A 248 -1.86 15.71 -10.68
C TYR A 248 -2.97 16.73 -10.39
N THR A 249 -2.67 18.01 -10.61
CA THR A 249 -3.56 19.12 -10.26
C THR A 249 -4.94 19.06 -10.94
N ASP A 250 -5.00 18.45 -12.12
CA ASP A 250 -6.22 18.25 -12.91
C ASP A 250 -7.12 17.12 -12.38
N ARG A 251 -6.64 16.33 -11.42
CA ARG A 251 -7.37 15.16 -10.90
C ARG A 251 -8.16 15.45 -9.62
N TRP A 252 -7.84 16.50 -8.90
CA TRP A 252 -8.35 16.73 -7.54
C TRP A 252 -9.32 17.91 -7.48
N CYS A 253 -10.54 17.68 -6.99
CA CYS A 253 -11.43 18.79 -6.64
C CYS A 253 -10.96 19.51 -5.36
N ALA A 254 -10.24 18.80 -4.47
CA ALA A 254 -9.60 19.38 -3.30
C ALA A 254 -8.52 18.46 -2.74
N ILE A 255 -7.53 19.05 -2.06
CA ILE A 255 -6.45 18.35 -1.36
C ILE A 255 -6.41 18.78 0.11
N ASN A 256 -5.99 17.88 1.03
CA ASN A 256 -5.83 18.19 2.44
C ASN A 256 -4.56 17.54 3.00
N PRO A 257 -3.38 18.18 2.83
CA PRO A 257 -2.09 17.70 3.32
C PRO A 257 -1.91 18.00 4.80
N GLY A 258 -2.33 17.11 5.69
CA GLY A 258 -2.22 17.28 7.14
C GLY A 258 -0.80 17.02 7.65
N ALA A 259 -0.12 18.03 8.21
CA ALA A 259 1.20 17.92 8.86
C ALA A 259 2.25 17.14 8.04
N GLY A 260 2.19 17.22 6.71
CA GLY A 260 3.13 16.59 5.79
C GLY A 260 4.16 17.59 5.30
N PHE A 261 5.37 17.12 5.00
CA PHE A 261 6.39 17.94 4.36
C PHE A 261 6.13 18.06 2.85
N ALA A 262 6.39 19.24 2.29
CA ALA A 262 6.24 19.51 0.86
C ALA A 262 7.50 19.15 0.06
N GLU A 263 8.64 19.08 0.74
CA GLU A 263 9.93 18.71 0.19
C GLU A 263 10.78 17.89 1.17
N THR A 264 11.65 17.05 0.62
CA THR A 264 12.46 16.12 1.41
C THR A 264 13.68 16.77 2.06
N PRO A 265 14.46 17.65 1.38
CA PRO A 265 15.68 18.23 1.97
C PRO A 265 15.46 18.97 3.28
N GLU A 266 14.51 19.92 3.34
CA GLU A 266 14.22 20.65 4.57
C GLU A 266 13.68 19.75 5.68
N PHE A 267 12.85 18.76 5.33
CA PHE A 267 12.38 17.79 6.31
C PHE A 267 13.54 17.02 6.96
N LEU A 268 14.52 16.59 6.19
CA LEU A 268 15.70 15.88 6.72
C LEU A 268 16.57 16.79 7.57
N ASN A 269 16.80 18.01 7.15
CA ASN A 269 17.59 18.99 7.90
C ASN A 269 16.90 19.35 9.24
N ILE A 270 15.62 19.74 9.20
CA ILE A 270 14.91 20.28 10.38
C ILE A 270 14.57 19.17 11.38
N PHE A 271 14.15 17.99 10.91
CA PHE A 271 13.58 16.94 11.77
C PHE A 271 14.50 15.75 12.00
N GLN A 272 15.55 15.58 11.21
CA GLN A 272 16.48 14.45 11.31
C GLN A 272 17.94 14.90 11.48
N ASP A 273 18.20 16.20 11.56
CA ASP A 273 19.52 16.78 11.74
C ASP A 273 20.54 16.32 10.67
N GLU A 274 20.04 16.09 9.44
CA GLU A 274 20.85 15.68 8.32
C GLU A 274 21.49 16.86 7.62
N ASP A 275 22.79 16.79 7.37
CA ASP A 275 23.51 17.79 6.57
C ASP A 275 23.28 17.54 5.07
N VAL A 276 22.27 18.20 4.52
CA VAL A 276 21.81 18.05 3.13
C VAL A 276 22.94 18.32 2.12
N SER A 277 23.94 19.15 2.48
CA SER A 277 25.09 19.44 1.61
C SER A 277 26.01 18.23 1.37
N LYS A 278 25.95 17.23 2.25
CA LYS A 278 26.73 15.99 2.15
C LYS A 278 26.00 14.86 1.40
N ILE A 279 24.75 15.09 1.04
CA ILE A 279 23.95 14.10 0.35
C ILE A 279 24.34 14.04 -1.14
N PRO A 280 24.51 12.84 -1.70
CA PRO A 280 24.91 12.69 -3.10
C PRO A 280 23.94 13.37 -4.08
N ALA A 281 24.47 13.98 -5.13
CA ALA A 281 23.70 14.72 -6.13
C ALA A 281 22.59 13.86 -6.78
N TRP A 282 22.82 12.57 -6.99
CA TRP A 282 21.80 11.65 -7.55
C TRP A 282 20.59 11.52 -6.62
N GLN A 283 20.81 11.50 -5.31
CA GLN A 283 19.73 11.40 -4.33
C GLN A 283 18.94 12.73 -4.28
N GLN A 284 19.62 13.87 -4.34
CA GLN A 284 18.97 15.18 -4.42
C GLN A 284 18.12 15.29 -5.69
N THR A 285 18.61 14.77 -6.83
CA THR A 285 17.85 14.70 -8.07
C THR A 285 16.57 13.85 -7.92
N LEU A 286 16.66 12.68 -7.26
CA LEU A 286 15.48 11.87 -7.00
C LEU A 286 14.46 12.59 -6.13
N TRP A 287 14.91 13.36 -5.13
CA TRP A 287 14.00 14.13 -4.30
C TRP A 287 13.29 15.24 -5.06
N SER A 288 13.98 15.94 -5.99
CA SER A 288 13.38 17.02 -6.78
C SER A 288 12.21 16.53 -7.64
N TRP A 289 12.20 15.25 -8.04
CA TRP A 289 11.06 14.67 -8.76
C TRP A 289 9.79 14.54 -7.91
N TYR A 290 9.91 14.57 -6.59
CA TYR A 290 8.80 14.37 -5.66
C TYR A 290 8.54 15.56 -4.76
N ASN A 291 9.36 16.60 -4.82
CA ASN A 291 9.12 17.82 -4.05
C ASN A 291 7.99 18.62 -4.71
N ALA A 292 6.95 18.92 -3.95
CA ALA A 292 5.84 19.72 -4.45
C ALA A 292 6.27 21.14 -4.84
N THR A 293 7.27 21.70 -4.14
CA THR A 293 7.83 23.04 -4.40
C THR A 293 8.53 23.15 -5.74
N ASP A 294 9.16 22.07 -6.22
CA ASP A 294 9.88 22.05 -7.49
C ASP A 294 8.95 21.96 -8.71
N VAL A 295 7.72 21.50 -8.49
CA VAL A 295 6.72 21.29 -9.56
C VAL A 295 5.70 22.42 -9.62
N ALA A 296 5.46 23.11 -8.50
CA ALA A 296 4.47 24.18 -8.39
C ALA A 296 4.93 25.54 -8.98
N ALA A 297 6.19 25.64 -9.42
CA ALA A 297 6.75 26.82 -10.05
C ALA A 297 6.57 26.75 -11.57
#